data_e82d33dbc81bec001aac48123474bba5
#
_entry.id   e82d33dbc81bec001aac48123474bba5
#
_cell.length_a   1.000
_cell.length_b   1.000
_cell.length_c   1.000
_cell.angle_alpha   90.00
_cell.angle_beta   90.00
_cell.angle_gamma   90.00
#
_symmetry.space_group_name_H-M   'P 1'
#
loop_
_entity.id
_entity.type
_entity.pdbx_description
1 polymer ?
#
loop_
_entity_poly.entity_id
_entity_poly.type
_entity_poly.pdbx_seq_one_letter_code
_entity_poly.pdbx_strand_id
1 'polypeptide(L)'
;MFASTAFTLFIQILLVAAVAAGAGALLSIPLSEMFIAAGLIIVLHKKRWLTIHTPPWLLLFVQVVLGISVGATISLSELGTSLTLPVIVGLVCCLTLQIISSYLWLTKKEGWTPFESLLGAVPGAMAAILVISESSEKPSAKVVYSHSVRLMILTLLALLISNSAPDSASVDGRLTIYAWLIFLALGLMSLLLGKASTLLGIPAPYMLAALLLTASFNGFATGIDMQLPKWMVIFATALLGILIGSRIADTTLREAMAYSRAGVMVTMIGLLVAVAVSGVFSILIDKSWVVLLLSWVPGSVEAMTAVALLLGMEPAFVMINHALRLLLLYSLPAMLKKQLEELRGK
;
A
#
# COMPACT_ATOMS: atom_id res chain seq x y z
N MET A 1 26.15 4.97 -22.76
CA MET A 1 25.78 3.63 -22.28
C MET A 1 24.68 3.65 -21.20
N PHE A 2 24.75 4.47 -20.15
CA PHE A 2 23.70 4.55 -19.09
C PHE A 2 22.32 5.04 -19.56
N ALA A 3 22.24 5.97 -20.50
CA ALA A 3 20.96 6.49 -20.99
C ALA A 3 20.19 5.44 -21.83
N SER A 4 20.89 4.57 -22.54
CA SER A 4 20.29 3.48 -23.32
C SER A 4 19.65 2.42 -22.43
N THR A 5 20.27 2.06 -21.31
CA THR A 5 19.74 1.06 -20.35
C THR A 5 18.52 1.57 -19.59
N ALA A 6 18.51 2.85 -19.18
CA ALA A 6 17.37 3.46 -18.49
C ALA A 6 16.14 3.57 -19.42
N PHE A 7 16.36 3.94 -20.68
CA PHE A 7 15.29 4.02 -21.69
C PHE A 7 14.72 2.64 -22.02
N THR A 8 15.58 1.62 -22.16
CA THR A 8 15.13 0.24 -22.37
C THR A 8 14.27 -0.26 -21.20
N LEU A 9 14.73 -0.02 -19.97
CA LEU A 9 13.97 -0.38 -18.76
C LEU A 9 12.60 0.32 -18.70
N PHE A 10 12.57 1.60 -19.05
CA PHE A 10 11.33 2.37 -19.11
C PHE A 10 10.34 1.74 -20.10
N ILE A 11 10.76 1.43 -21.32
CA ILE A 11 9.92 0.77 -22.33
C ILE A 11 9.44 -0.60 -21.83
N GLN A 12 10.32 -1.39 -21.23
CA GLN A 12 9.96 -2.71 -20.72
C GLN A 12 8.89 -2.65 -19.61
N ILE A 13 9.01 -1.69 -18.68
CA ILE A 13 8.00 -1.44 -17.64
C ILE A 13 6.65 -1.07 -18.27
N LEU A 14 6.66 -0.15 -19.23
CA LEU A 14 5.43 0.26 -19.92
C LEU A 14 4.79 -0.88 -20.68
N LEU A 15 5.57 -1.71 -21.38
CA LEU A 15 5.07 -2.89 -22.10
C LEU A 15 4.45 -3.92 -21.15
N VAL A 16 5.11 -4.23 -20.04
CA VAL A 16 4.56 -5.15 -19.03
C VAL A 16 3.27 -4.59 -18.45
N ALA A 17 3.21 -3.30 -18.11
CA ALA A 17 2.02 -2.66 -17.59
C ALA A 17 0.88 -2.66 -18.63
N ALA A 18 1.17 -2.34 -19.89
CA ALA A 18 0.17 -2.33 -20.97
C ALA A 18 -0.38 -3.73 -21.25
N VAL A 19 0.48 -4.75 -21.30
CA VAL A 19 0.07 -6.16 -21.47
C VAL A 19 -0.79 -6.61 -20.29
N ALA A 20 -0.37 -6.29 -19.07
CA ALA A 20 -1.12 -6.65 -17.88
C ALA A 20 -2.48 -5.94 -17.80
N ALA A 21 -2.53 -4.64 -18.13
CA ALA A 21 -3.76 -3.85 -18.18
C ALA A 21 -4.73 -4.41 -19.26
N GLY A 22 -4.22 -4.72 -20.45
CA GLY A 22 -5.02 -5.31 -21.52
C GLY A 22 -5.55 -6.70 -21.17
N ALA A 23 -4.71 -7.56 -20.61
CA ALA A 23 -5.13 -8.90 -20.16
C ALA A 23 -6.11 -8.83 -18.98
N GLY A 24 -5.91 -7.91 -18.05
CA GLY A 24 -6.83 -7.67 -16.94
C GLY A 24 -8.20 -7.20 -17.42
N ALA A 25 -8.23 -6.29 -18.39
CA ALA A 25 -9.48 -5.81 -19.00
C ALA A 25 -10.27 -6.96 -19.68
N LEU A 26 -9.57 -7.93 -20.29
CA LEU A 26 -10.21 -9.10 -20.90
C LEU A 26 -10.80 -10.07 -19.87
N LEU A 27 -10.17 -10.19 -18.71
CA LEU A 27 -10.65 -11.10 -17.65
C LEU A 27 -11.84 -10.52 -16.88
N SER A 28 -12.09 -9.22 -16.94
CA SER A 28 -13.16 -8.52 -16.20
C SER A 28 -13.14 -8.79 -14.69
N ILE A 29 -11.98 -9.16 -14.14
CA ILE A 29 -11.77 -9.40 -12.71
C ILE A 29 -11.04 -8.18 -12.13
N PRO A 30 -11.59 -7.48 -11.14
CA PRO A 30 -10.94 -6.34 -10.51
C PRO A 30 -9.53 -6.69 -10.02
N LEU A 31 -8.56 -5.80 -10.21
CA LEU A 31 -7.15 -5.97 -9.83
C LEU A 31 -6.39 -7.08 -10.57
N SER A 32 -7.00 -7.80 -11.51
CA SER A 32 -6.30 -8.85 -12.27
C SER A 32 -5.06 -8.32 -12.97
N GLU A 33 -5.08 -7.09 -13.47
CA GLU A 33 -3.93 -6.40 -14.08
C GLU A 33 -2.75 -6.29 -13.11
N MET A 34 -3.00 -6.05 -11.83
CA MET A 34 -1.95 -5.98 -10.80
C MET A 34 -1.27 -7.34 -10.60
N PHE A 35 -2.04 -8.43 -10.54
CA PHE A 35 -1.50 -9.79 -10.36
C PHE A 35 -0.79 -10.29 -11.61
N ILE A 36 -1.34 -10.00 -12.79
CA ILE A 36 -0.71 -10.34 -14.08
C ILE A 36 0.63 -9.62 -14.18
N ALA A 37 0.68 -8.32 -13.87
CA ALA A 37 1.92 -7.54 -13.89
C ALA A 37 2.96 -8.09 -12.90
N ALA A 38 2.54 -8.41 -11.67
CA ALA A 38 3.42 -8.99 -10.65
C ALA A 38 3.97 -10.36 -11.12
N GLY A 39 3.11 -11.23 -11.65
CA GLY A 39 3.50 -12.53 -12.17
C GLY A 39 4.45 -12.43 -13.37
N LEU A 40 4.16 -11.55 -14.33
CA LEU A 40 5.01 -11.32 -15.51
C LEU A 40 6.40 -10.85 -15.08
N ILE A 41 6.50 -9.89 -14.17
CA ILE A 41 7.78 -9.39 -13.68
C ILE A 41 8.59 -10.50 -13.00
N ILE A 42 7.98 -11.31 -12.14
CA ILE A 42 8.66 -12.43 -11.47
C ILE A 42 9.19 -13.43 -12.51
N VAL A 43 8.40 -13.79 -13.52
CA VAL A 43 8.79 -14.73 -14.58
C VAL A 43 9.93 -14.16 -15.44
N LEU A 44 9.81 -12.90 -15.88
CA LEU A 44 10.83 -12.24 -16.71
C LEU A 44 12.15 -12.10 -15.96
N HIS A 45 12.11 -11.77 -14.68
CA HIS A 45 13.30 -11.69 -13.83
C HIS A 45 13.97 -13.05 -13.64
N LYS A 46 13.21 -14.10 -13.29
CA LYS A 46 13.75 -15.46 -13.14
C LYS A 46 14.35 -16.02 -14.43
N LYS A 47 13.81 -15.64 -15.59
CA LYS A 47 14.39 -15.99 -16.91
C LYS A 47 15.59 -15.11 -17.29
N ARG A 48 15.99 -14.15 -16.46
CA ARG A 48 17.05 -13.16 -16.72
C ARG A 48 16.82 -12.31 -17.98
N TRP A 49 15.55 -12.17 -18.39
CA TRP A 49 15.19 -11.31 -19.52
C TRP A 49 15.04 -9.84 -19.09
N LEU A 50 14.84 -9.62 -17.80
CA LEU A 50 14.71 -8.30 -17.21
C LEU A 50 15.52 -8.22 -15.91
N THR A 51 16.39 -7.22 -15.80
CA THR A 51 17.01 -6.82 -14.53
C THR A 51 16.16 -5.74 -13.93
N ILE A 52 15.46 -6.05 -12.82
CA ILE A 52 14.48 -5.14 -12.25
C ILE A 52 15.17 -4.19 -11.29
N HIS A 53 15.33 -2.94 -11.71
CA HIS A 53 15.49 -1.80 -10.83
C HIS A 53 14.22 -0.97 -10.98
N THR A 54 13.35 -1.00 -9.98
CA THR A 54 12.13 -0.17 -10.00
C THR A 54 12.54 1.29 -9.80
N PRO A 55 12.39 2.15 -10.82
CA PRO A 55 12.76 3.54 -10.69
C PRO A 55 11.80 4.28 -9.73
N PRO A 56 12.28 5.26 -8.96
CA PRO A 56 11.47 5.97 -7.97
C PRO A 56 10.21 6.64 -8.56
N TRP A 57 10.27 7.09 -9.81
CA TRP A 57 9.14 7.74 -10.48
C TRP A 57 7.90 6.85 -10.59
N LEU A 58 8.09 5.53 -10.62
CA LEU A 58 7.00 4.57 -10.74
C LEU A 58 6.09 4.61 -9.53
N LEU A 59 6.67 4.61 -8.33
CA LEU A 59 5.89 4.76 -7.08
C LEU A 59 5.25 6.16 -7.01
N LEU A 60 5.96 7.21 -7.42
CA LEU A 60 5.43 8.58 -7.46
C LEU A 60 4.19 8.66 -8.35
N PHE A 61 4.26 8.11 -9.56
CA PHE A 61 3.14 8.10 -10.49
C PHE A 61 1.93 7.37 -9.90
N VAL A 62 2.13 6.16 -9.34
CA VAL A 62 1.06 5.38 -8.68
C VAL A 62 0.43 6.18 -7.55
N GLN A 63 1.23 6.79 -6.68
CA GLN A 63 0.73 7.58 -5.56
C GLN A 63 -0.09 8.77 -6.01
N VAL A 64 0.38 9.52 -7.01
CA VAL A 64 -0.34 10.70 -7.52
C VAL A 64 -1.66 10.29 -8.19
N VAL A 65 -1.65 9.29 -9.07
CA VAL A 65 -2.87 8.83 -9.75
C VAL A 65 -3.92 8.32 -8.76
N LEU A 66 -3.53 7.45 -7.83
CA LEU A 66 -4.46 6.93 -6.81
C LEU A 66 -4.94 8.04 -5.88
N GLY A 67 -4.06 8.97 -5.48
CA GLY A 67 -4.43 10.11 -4.64
C GLY A 67 -5.46 11.03 -5.32
N ILE A 68 -5.25 11.37 -6.60
CA ILE A 68 -6.22 12.15 -7.39
C ILE A 68 -7.55 11.38 -7.51
N SER A 69 -7.49 10.08 -7.86
CA SER A 69 -8.71 9.27 -8.02
C SER A 69 -9.54 9.21 -6.75
N VAL A 70 -8.90 9.08 -5.59
CA VAL A 70 -9.58 9.08 -4.30
C VAL A 70 -10.08 10.47 -3.94
N GLY A 71 -9.27 11.53 -4.14
CA GLY A 71 -9.66 12.89 -3.86
C GLY A 71 -10.85 13.38 -4.70
N ALA A 72 -11.02 12.83 -5.91
CA ALA A 72 -12.16 13.11 -6.77
C ALA A 72 -13.49 12.55 -6.25
N THR A 73 -13.46 11.53 -5.39
CA THR A 73 -14.66 10.85 -4.87
C THR A 73 -15.14 11.40 -3.53
N ILE A 74 -14.42 12.35 -2.92
CA ILE A 74 -14.71 12.85 -1.56
C ILE A 74 -14.72 14.37 -1.48
N SER A 75 -15.37 14.86 -0.42
CA SER A 75 -15.31 16.25 0.02
C SER A 75 -14.40 16.41 1.24
N LEU A 76 -13.89 17.64 1.48
CA LEU A 76 -13.10 17.94 2.69
C LEU A 76 -13.84 17.67 4.00
N SER A 77 -15.17 17.80 4.02
CA SER A 77 -16.00 17.52 5.19
C SER A 77 -15.98 16.05 5.56
N GLU A 78 -15.92 15.14 4.58
CA GLU A 78 -15.85 13.69 4.79
C GLU A 78 -14.50 13.25 5.34
N LEU A 79 -13.43 13.98 5.05
CA LEU A 79 -12.11 13.71 5.63
C LEU A 79 -12.12 13.83 7.16
N GLY A 80 -12.87 14.79 7.71
CA GLY A 80 -13.00 14.98 9.17
C GLY A 80 -13.62 13.78 9.88
N THR A 81 -14.53 13.07 9.24
CA THR A 81 -15.18 11.87 9.81
C THR A 81 -14.25 10.65 9.87
N SER A 82 -13.16 10.66 9.10
CA SER A 82 -12.17 9.57 9.06
C SER A 82 -11.27 9.51 10.29
N LEU A 83 -11.20 10.57 11.10
CA LEU A 83 -10.31 10.72 12.25
C LEU A 83 -11.06 10.92 13.57
N THR A 84 -12.18 10.23 13.75
CA THR A 84 -12.92 10.28 15.03
C THR A 84 -12.17 9.52 16.12
N LEU A 85 -12.36 9.92 17.39
CA LEU A 85 -11.69 9.27 18.52
C LEU A 85 -11.92 7.76 18.57
N PRO A 86 -13.14 7.21 18.36
CA PRO A 86 -13.36 5.76 18.33
C PRO A 86 -12.56 5.05 17.21
N VAL A 87 -12.42 5.68 16.04
CA VAL A 87 -11.61 5.13 14.93
C VAL A 87 -10.13 5.05 15.32
N ILE A 88 -9.59 6.11 15.92
CA ILE A 88 -8.19 6.16 16.37
C ILE A 88 -7.95 5.11 17.47
N VAL A 89 -8.84 5.01 18.45
CA VAL A 89 -8.74 4.01 19.51
C VAL A 89 -8.81 2.59 18.95
N GLY A 90 -9.73 2.32 18.01
CA GLY A 90 -9.84 1.04 17.34
C GLY A 90 -8.57 0.67 16.55
N LEU A 91 -8.03 1.62 15.80
CA LEU A 91 -6.78 1.44 15.06
C LEU A 91 -5.61 1.12 16.00
N VAL A 92 -5.43 1.89 17.08
CA VAL A 92 -4.35 1.68 18.07
C VAL A 92 -4.52 0.33 18.77
N CYS A 93 -5.75 -0.03 19.16
CA CYS A 93 -6.05 -1.33 19.76
C CYS A 93 -5.71 -2.47 18.79
N CYS A 94 -6.17 -2.38 17.54
CA CYS A 94 -5.91 -3.36 16.50
C CYS A 94 -4.39 -3.52 16.26
N LEU A 95 -3.68 -2.41 16.09
CA LEU A 95 -2.25 -2.39 15.85
C LEU A 95 -1.47 -3.01 17.01
N THR A 96 -1.79 -2.64 18.25
CA THR A 96 -1.14 -3.15 19.46
C THR A 96 -1.34 -4.67 19.59
N LEU A 97 -2.57 -5.16 19.40
CA LEU A 97 -2.87 -6.58 19.44
C LEU A 97 -2.15 -7.35 18.32
N GLN A 98 -2.10 -6.81 17.11
CA GLN A 98 -1.35 -7.40 15.99
C GLN A 98 0.12 -7.53 16.31
N ILE A 99 0.76 -6.47 16.83
CA ILE A 99 2.18 -6.46 17.16
C ILE A 99 2.48 -7.46 18.29
N ILE A 100 1.73 -7.40 19.38
CA ILE A 100 1.97 -8.29 20.54
C ILE A 100 1.79 -9.76 20.14
N SER A 101 0.68 -10.10 19.48
CA SER A 101 0.40 -11.49 19.10
C SER A 101 1.43 -12.04 18.11
N SER A 102 1.83 -11.25 17.12
CA SER A 102 2.85 -11.62 16.14
C SER A 102 4.23 -11.74 16.78
N TYR A 103 4.60 -10.81 17.66
CA TYR A 103 5.85 -10.84 18.42
C TYR A 103 5.97 -12.11 19.27
N LEU A 104 4.92 -12.44 20.03
CA LEU A 104 4.90 -13.64 20.87
C LEU A 104 5.01 -14.92 20.04
N TRP A 105 4.37 -14.96 18.88
CA TRP A 105 4.50 -16.10 17.97
C TRP A 105 5.93 -16.26 17.45
N LEU A 106 6.52 -15.19 16.91
CA LEU A 106 7.86 -15.20 16.32
C LEU A 106 8.91 -15.58 17.36
N THR A 107 8.81 -15.04 18.59
CA THR A 107 9.77 -15.32 19.65
C THR A 107 9.61 -16.74 20.19
N LYS A 108 8.38 -17.18 20.51
CA LYS A 108 8.14 -18.46 21.21
C LYS A 108 8.07 -19.68 20.28
N LYS A 109 7.61 -19.50 19.05
CA LYS A 109 7.36 -20.62 18.10
C LYS A 109 8.38 -20.71 16.98
N GLU A 110 8.86 -19.57 16.48
CA GLU A 110 9.86 -19.52 15.40
C GLU A 110 11.30 -19.35 15.93
N GLY A 111 11.46 -19.07 17.24
CA GLY A 111 12.78 -18.92 17.87
C GLY A 111 13.59 -17.73 17.34
N TRP A 112 12.89 -16.69 16.86
CA TRP A 112 13.55 -15.46 16.40
C TRP A 112 14.08 -14.67 17.61
N THR A 113 15.16 -13.93 17.41
CA THR A 113 15.64 -13.02 18.45
C THR A 113 14.55 -11.99 18.79
N PRO A 114 14.54 -11.42 20.01
CA PRO A 114 13.54 -10.40 20.38
C PRO A 114 13.50 -9.22 19.43
N PHE A 115 14.65 -8.79 18.93
CA PHE A 115 14.79 -7.71 17.98
C PHE A 115 14.20 -8.07 16.60
N GLU A 116 14.57 -9.23 16.03
CA GLU A 116 14.00 -9.71 14.76
C GLU A 116 12.48 -9.94 14.86
N SER A 117 12.01 -10.46 16.01
CA SER A 117 10.58 -10.69 16.28
C SER A 117 9.79 -9.39 16.30
N LEU A 118 10.34 -8.34 16.92
CA LEU A 118 9.71 -7.02 16.92
C LEU A 118 9.64 -6.45 15.50
N LEU A 119 10.75 -6.52 14.77
CA LEU A 119 10.79 -6.04 13.37
C LEU A 119 9.84 -6.82 12.46
N GLY A 120 9.74 -8.15 12.63
CA GLY A 120 8.83 -9.00 11.87
C GLY A 120 7.35 -8.78 12.22
N ALA A 121 7.05 -8.44 13.48
CA ALA A 121 5.69 -8.22 13.97
C ALA A 121 5.10 -6.88 13.53
N VAL A 122 5.93 -5.82 13.43
CA VAL A 122 5.47 -4.46 13.10
C VAL A 122 4.99 -4.39 11.64
N PRO A 123 3.70 -4.10 11.37
CA PRO A 123 3.19 -4.07 10.02
C PRO A 123 3.63 -2.80 9.27
N GLY A 124 4.25 -2.96 8.09
CA GLY A 124 4.69 -1.82 7.26
C GLY A 124 6.05 -1.24 7.63
N ALA A 125 6.79 -1.88 8.53
CA ALA A 125 8.02 -1.37 9.12
C ALA A 125 9.26 -1.37 8.20
N MET A 126 9.16 -1.74 6.91
CA MET A 126 10.34 -1.73 6.03
C MET A 126 11.06 -0.38 6.04
N ALA A 127 10.33 0.74 6.02
CA ALA A 127 10.93 2.07 6.14
C ALA A 127 11.43 2.37 7.57
N ALA A 128 10.68 1.96 8.60
CA ALA A 128 11.10 2.11 10.00
C ALA A 128 12.32 1.22 10.31
N ILE A 129 12.38 0.01 9.73
CA ILE A 129 13.53 -0.89 9.82
C ILE A 129 14.78 -0.25 9.20
N LEU A 130 14.65 0.43 8.06
CA LEU A 130 15.77 1.15 7.43
C LEU A 130 16.28 2.28 8.32
N VAL A 131 15.40 3.05 8.95
CA VAL A 131 15.77 4.13 9.89
C VAL A 131 16.47 3.56 11.14
N ILE A 132 16.04 2.41 11.66
CA ILE A 132 16.66 1.76 12.81
C ILE A 132 17.99 1.09 12.40
N SER A 133 18.13 0.63 11.16
CA SER A 133 19.32 -0.07 10.65
C SER A 133 20.39 0.87 10.07
N GLU A 134 20.18 2.17 10.01
CA GLU A 134 21.20 3.14 9.59
C GLU A 134 22.49 3.08 10.43
N SER A 135 22.46 2.36 11.53
CA SER A 135 23.65 2.04 12.34
C SER A 135 24.22 0.63 12.05
N SER A 136 24.51 0.27 10.80
CA SER A 136 25.51 -0.74 10.37
C SER A 136 25.12 -2.18 10.02
N GLU A 137 23.90 -2.64 10.07
CA GLU A 137 23.58 -4.00 9.58
C GLU A 137 22.40 -4.04 8.59
N LYS A 138 22.59 -4.80 7.49
CA LYS A 138 21.51 -5.09 6.55
C LYS A 138 20.36 -5.77 7.28
N PRO A 139 19.09 -5.40 7.02
CA PRO A 139 17.96 -6.05 7.67
C PRO A 139 18.01 -7.56 7.43
N SER A 140 17.70 -8.33 8.49
CA SER A 140 17.71 -9.81 8.43
C SER A 140 16.82 -10.28 7.26
N ALA A 141 17.33 -11.18 6.44
CA ALA A 141 16.59 -11.75 5.31
C ALA A 141 15.24 -12.32 5.77
N LYS A 142 15.16 -12.95 6.95
CA LYS A 142 13.91 -13.48 7.54
C LYS A 142 12.82 -12.41 7.64
N VAL A 143 13.18 -11.21 8.14
CA VAL A 143 12.24 -10.10 8.31
C VAL A 143 11.75 -9.61 6.96
N VAL A 144 12.65 -9.40 6.00
CA VAL A 144 12.29 -8.96 4.63
C VAL A 144 11.33 -9.95 3.97
N TYR A 145 11.63 -11.25 4.06
CA TYR A 145 10.77 -12.30 3.49
C TYR A 145 9.41 -12.38 4.17
N SER A 146 9.35 -12.31 5.50
CA SER A 146 8.09 -12.31 6.23
C SER A 146 7.18 -11.15 5.77
N HIS A 147 7.75 -9.97 5.58
CA HIS A 147 7.01 -8.82 5.04
C HIS A 147 6.56 -8.99 3.59
N SER A 148 7.40 -9.57 2.73
CA SER A 148 7.06 -9.84 1.33
C SER A 148 5.93 -10.87 1.21
N VAL A 149 5.99 -11.96 1.97
CA VAL A 149 4.93 -12.98 2.03
C VAL A 149 3.61 -12.36 2.52
N ARG A 150 3.66 -11.52 3.55
CA ARG A 150 2.48 -10.80 4.04
C ARG A 150 1.84 -9.94 2.96
N LEU A 151 2.63 -9.13 2.25
CA LEU A 151 2.11 -8.30 1.15
C LEU A 151 1.45 -9.17 0.08
N MET A 152 2.08 -10.27 -0.31
CA MET A 152 1.53 -11.18 -1.31
C MET A 152 0.19 -11.78 -0.87
N ILE A 153 0.10 -12.30 0.35
CA ILE A 153 -1.15 -12.91 0.87
C ILE A 153 -2.26 -11.88 0.95
N LEU A 154 -1.98 -10.69 1.49
CA LEU A 154 -3.00 -9.65 1.65
C LEU A 154 -3.48 -9.10 0.32
N THR A 155 -2.60 -9.02 -0.68
CA THR A 155 -2.97 -8.62 -2.03
C THR A 155 -3.85 -9.69 -2.69
N LEU A 156 -3.52 -10.99 -2.53
CA LEU A 156 -4.37 -12.10 -3.01
C LEU A 156 -5.72 -12.14 -2.29
N LEU A 157 -5.75 -11.89 -0.98
CA LEU A 157 -7.00 -11.82 -0.22
C LEU A 157 -7.89 -10.68 -0.70
N ALA A 158 -7.29 -9.53 -1.00
CA ALA A 158 -7.98 -8.38 -1.56
C ALA A 158 -8.66 -8.72 -2.90
N LEU A 159 -8.01 -9.53 -3.75
CA LEU A 159 -8.60 -10.03 -4.99
C LEU A 159 -9.84 -10.92 -4.72
N LEU A 160 -9.78 -11.81 -3.73
CA LEU A 160 -10.90 -12.68 -3.39
C LEU A 160 -12.11 -11.88 -2.90
N ILE A 161 -11.88 -10.82 -2.13
CA ILE A 161 -12.94 -9.91 -1.66
C ILE A 161 -13.52 -9.12 -2.85
N SER A 162 -12.66 -8.70 -3.79
CA SER A 162 -13.03 -7.90 -4.96
C SER A 162 -14.04 -8.60 -5.90
N ASN A 163 -13.96 -9.92 -6.04
CA ASN A 163 -14.90 -10.67 -6.88
C ASN A 163 -16.35 -10.66 -6.38
N SER A 164 -16.58 -10.18 -5.16
CA SER A 164 -17.92 -10.13 -4.54
C SER A 164 -18.55 -8.73 -4.60
N ALA A 165 -17.88 -7.74 -5.22
CA ALA A 165 -18.34 -6.37 -5.24
C ALA A 165 -19.14 -6.03 -6.52
N PRO A 166 -20.21 -5.23 -6.42
CA PRO A 166 -20.92 -4.72 -7.57
C PRO A 166 -20.01 -3.81 -8.43
N ASP A 167 -20.23 -3.83 -9.74
CA ASP A 167 -19.54 -2.93 -10.68
C ASP A 167 -19.67 -1.48 -10.23
N SER A 168 -18.58 -0.90 -9.76
CA SER A 168 -18.52 0.53 -9.46
C SER A 168 -18.70 1.28 -10.78
N ALA A 169 -19.69 2.16 -10.83
CA ALA A 169 -20.02 2.98 -11.99
C ALA A 169 -18.80 3.81 -12.41
N SER A 170 -18.12 3.36 -13.44
CA SER A 170 -17.02 4.09 -14.05
C SER A 170 -17.59 5.02 -15.10
N VAL A 171 -17.33 6.32 -14.96
CA VAL A 171 -17.67 7.30 -15.98
C VAL A 171 -16.69 7.13 -17.15
N ASP A 172 -17.23 6.61 -18.25
CA ASP A 172 -16.49 6.49 -19.52
C ASP A 172 -16.65 7.80 -20.33
N GLY A 173 -16.55 8.94 -19.62
CA GLY A 173 -16.68 10.28 -20.18
C GLY A 173 -15.39 10.71 -20.88
N ARG A 174 -15.52 11.29 -22.11
CA ARG A 174 -14.40 12.00 -22.74
C ARG A 174 -14.09 13.25 -21.92
N LEU A 175 -12.97 13.24 -21.21
CA LEU A 175 -12.50 14.41 -20.48
C LEU A 175 -12.26 15.57 -21.45
N THR A 176 -12.71 16.76 -21.06
CA THR A 176 -12.40 17.99 -21.78
C THR A 176 -10.91 18.32 -21.64
N ILE A 177 -10.38 19.09 -22.57
CA ILE A 177 -8.99 19.58 -22.50
C ILE A 177 -8.73 20.33 -21.20
N TYR A 178 -9.72 21.04 -20.66
CA TYR A 178 -9.63 21.72 -19.37
C TYR A 178 -9.45 20.75 -18.20
N ALA A 179 -10.14 19.61 -18.19
CA ALA A 179 -9.97 18.58 -17.17
C ALA A 179 -8.55 18.01 -17.19
N TRP A 180 -7.99 17.75 -18.37
CA TRP A 180 -6.58 17.31 -18.49
C TRP A 180 -5.58 18.34 -17.97
N LEU A 181 -5.79 19.63 -18.24
CA LEU A 181 -4.95 20.70 -17.71
C LEU A 181 -5.03 20.79 -16.18
N ILE A 182 -6.23 20.61 -15.60
CA ILE A 182 -6.44 20.57 -14.16
C ILE A 182 -5.71 19.36 -13.56
N PHE A 183 -5.86 18.16 -14.14
CA PHE A 183 -5.13 16.98 -13.66
C PHE A 183 -3.62 17.14 -13.71
N LEU A 184 -3.10 17.74 -14.77
CA LEU A 184 -1.68 18.06 -14.87
C LEU A 184 -1.25 19.03 -13.77
N ALA A 185 -2.02 20.10 -13.54
CA ALA A 185 -1.73 21.09 -12.50
C ALA A 185 -1.79 20.45 -11.10
N LEU A 186 -2.83 19.67 -10.80
CA LEU A 186 -2.95 18.94 -9.54
C LEU A 186 -1.81 17.94 -9.36
N GLY A 187 -1.42 17.22 -10.41
CA GLY A 187 -0.28 16.30 -10.38
C GLY A 187 1.03 17.01 -10.05
N LEU A 188 1.33 18.13 -10.73
CA LEU A 188 2.54 18.93 -10.48
C LEU A 188 2.54 19.51 -9.05
N MET A 189 1.42 20.07 -8.60
CA MET A 189 1.28 20.58 -7.23
C MET A 189 1.43 19.43 -6.20
N SER A 190 0.90 18.25 -6.48
CA SER A 190 1.05 17.07 -5.62
C SER A 190 2.51 16.61 -5.51
N LEU A 191 3.28 16.71 -6.59
CA LEU A 191 4.71 16.42 -6.56
C LEU A 191 5.48 17.44 -5.68
N LEU A 192 5.16 18.73 -5.77
CA LEU A 192 5.78 19.78 -4.97
C LEU A 192 5.44 19.62 -3.48
N LEU A 193 4.16 19.53 -3.14
CA LEU A 193 3.71 19.37 -1.76
C LEU A 193 4.12 18.01 -1.19
N GLY A 194 4.06 16.94 -1.98
CA GLY A 194 4.53 15.62 -1.58
C GLY A 194 6.02 15.64 -1.25
N LYS A 195 6.84 16.33 -2.06
CA LYS A 195 8.27 16.52 -1.74
C LYS A 195 8.50 17.30 -0.44
N ALA A 196 7.73 18.36 -0.19
CA ALA A 196 7.77 19.07 1.08
C ALA A 196 7.34 18.16 2.25
N SER A 197 6.30 17.34 2.06
CA SER A 197 5.80 16.41 3.07
C SER A 197 6.77 15.27 3.39
N THR A 198 7.68 14.91 2.46
CA THR A 198 8.75 13.94 2.77
C THR A 198 9.71 14.45 3.86
N LEU A 199 9.94 15.76 3.93
CA LEU A 199 10.78 16.38 4.97
C LEU A 199 10.17 16.26 6.37
N LEU A 200 8.84 16.10 6.44
CA LEU A 200 8.08 15.91 7.68
C LEU A 200 7.93 14.42 8.04
N GLY A 201 8.49 13.51 7.26
CA GLY A 201 8.36 12.07 7.47
C GLY A 201 6.93 11.53 7.24
N ILE A 202 6.09 12.25 6.49
CA ILE A 202 4.71 11.84 6.20
C ILE A 202 4.73 10.61 5.26
N PRO A 203 4.04 9.50 5.63
CA PRO A 203 3.97 8.30 4.78
C PRO A 203 3.11 8.55 3.54
N ALA A 204 3.47 7.91 2.42
CA ALA A 204 2.81 8.07 1.13
C ALA A 204 2.57 9.55 0.75
N PRO A 205 3.59 10.43 0.84
CA PRO A 205 3.42 11.88 0.87
C PRO A 205 2.79 12.43 -0.41
N TYR A 206 3.12 11.86 -1.56
CA TYR A 206 2.57 12.29 -2.84
C TYR A 206 1.10 11.89 -3.02
N MET A 207 0.72 10.75 -2.45
CA MET A 207 -0.67 10.25 -2.48
C MET A 207 -1.57 11.10 -1.59
N LEU A 208 -1.12 11.42 -0.37
CA LEU A 208 -1.85 12.30 0.55
C LEU A 208 -1.95 13.72 0.01
N ALA A 209 -0.87 14.28 -0.55
CA ALA A 209 -0.89 15.59 -1.18
C ALA A 209 -1.88 15.63 -2.35
N ALA A 210 -1.88 14.61 -3.20
CA ALA A 210 -2.79 14.50 -4.33
C ALA A 210 -4.26 14.39 -3.88
N LEU A 211 -4.54 13.57 -2.86
CA LEU A 211 -5.87 13.47 -2.26
C LEU A 211 -6.35 14.83 -1.74
N LEU A 212 -5.56 15.48 -0.88
CA LEU A 212 -5.96 16.73 -0.23
C LEU A 212 -6.18 17.86 -1.25
N LEU A 213 -5.30 17.98 -2.23
CA LEU A 213 -5.44 18.98 -3.30
C LEU A 213 -6.69 18.73 -4.13
N THR A 214 -6.93 17.48 -4.55
CA THR A 214 -8.08 17.14 -5.39
C THR A 214 -9.38 17.28 -4.61
N ALA A 215 -9.44 16.82 -3.37
CA ALA A 215 -10.62 16.98 -2.51
C ALA A 215 -10.92 18.46 -2.21
N SER A 216 -9.87 19.28 -2.01
CA SER A 216 -10.03 20.75 -1.87
C SER A 216 -10.57 21.35 -3.13
N PHE A 217 -9.99 21.04 -4.28
CA PHE A 217 -10.45 21.56 -5.57
C PHE A 217 -11.88 21.14 -5.88
N ASN A 218 -12.24 19.88 -5.61
CA ASN A 218 -13.59 19.35 -5.81
C ASN A 218 -14.64 20.09 -4.96
N GLY A 219 -14.26 20.55 -3.77
CA GLY A 219 -15.12 21.36 -2.91
C GLY A 219 -15.40 22.79 -3.43
N PHE A 220 -14.51 23.34 -4.26
CA PHE A 220 -14.64 24.70 -4.82
C PHE A 220 -15.17 24.71 -6.25
N ALA A 221 -14.88 23.68 -7.04
CA ALA A 221 -15.21 23.61 -8.46
C ALA A 221 -16.52 22.84 -8.70
N THR A 222 -17.65 23.52 -8.57
CA THR A 222 -18.95 22.94 -8.88
C THR A 222 -19.12 22.78 -10.41
N GLY A 223 -19.35 21.53 -10.85
CA GLY A 223 -19.69 21.23 -12.26
C GLY A 223 -18.56 20.69 -13.14
N ILE A 224 -17.37 20.43 -12.60
CA ILE A 224 -16.28 19.73 -13.30
C ILE A 224 -16.21 18.31 -12.76
N ASP A 225 -16.42 17.33 -13.65
CA ASP A 225 -16.18 15.92 -13.26
C ASP A 225 -14.67 15.67 -13.14
N MET A 226 -14.24 15.42 -11.90
CA MET A 226 -12.83 15.22 -11.53
C MET A 226 -12.43 13.74 -11.48
N GLN A 227 -13.27 12.84 -12.00
CA GLN A 227 -12.93 11.43 -12.06
C GLN A 227 -11.91 11.14 -13.15
N LEU A 228 -10.81 10.49 -12.77
CA LEU A 228 -9.83 10.02 -13.74
C LEU A 228 -10.40 8.89 -14.60
N PRO A 229 -9.99 8.81 -15.89
CA PRO A 229 -10.39 7.72 -16.77
C PRO A 229 -10.00 6.37 -16.19
N LYS A 230 -10.90 5.39 -16.28
CA LYS A 230 -10.69 4.02 -15.76
C LYS A 230 -9.37 3.40 -16.22
N TRP A 231 -9.00 3.61 -17.49
CA TRP A 231 -7.75 3.08 -18.03
C TRP A 231 -6.50 3.58 -17.29
N MET A 232 -6.54 4.81 -16.77
CA MET A 232 -5.40 5.41 -16.04
C MET A 232 -5.25 4.80 -14.66
N VAL A 233 -6.35 4.50 -13.98
CA VAL A 233 -6.35 3.78 -12.69
C VAL A 233 -5.88 2.34 -12.89
N ILE A 234 -6.41 1.64 -13.91
CA ILE A 234 -5.97 0.28 -14.29
C ILE A 234 -4.47 0.26 -14.60
N PHE A 235 -3.97 1.25 -15.32
CA PHE A 235 -2.54 1.35 -15.62
C PHE A 235 -1.72 1.59 -14.34
N ALA A 236 -2.17 2.45 -13.44
CA ALA A 236 -1.51 2.68 -12.14
C ALA A 236 -1.52 1.42 -11.26
N THR A 237 -2.60 0.65 -11.25
CA THR A 237 -2.66 -0.63 -10.51
C THR A 237 -1.79 -1.72 -11.14
N ALA A 238 -1.65 -1.75 -12.48
CA ALA A 238 -0.67 -2.61 -13.14
C ALA A 238 0.78 -2.24 -12.76
N LEU A 239 1.11 -0.94 -12.73
CA LEU A 239 2.42 -0.46 -12.24
C LEU A 239 2.65 -0.82 -10.76
N LEU A 240 1.61 -0.75 -9.94
CA LEU A 240 1.68 -1.21 -8.54
C LEU A 240 1.99 -2.72 -8.48
N GLY A 241 1.42 -3.52 -9.38
CA GLY A 241 1.75 -4.94 -9.54
C GLY A 241 3.22 -5.16 -9.85
N ILE A 242 3.82 -4.35 -10.76
CA ILE A 242 5.25 -4.37 -11.04
C ILE A 242 6.09 -4.09 -9.79
N LEU A 243 5.70 -3.08 -8.99
CA LEU A 243 6.39 -2.76 -7.73
C LEU A 243 6.33 -3.92 -6.72
N ILE A 244 5.18 -4.58 -6.58
CA ILE A 244 5.01 -5.72 -5.68
C ILE A 244 5.80 -6.93 -6.19
N GLY A 245 5.68 -7.25 -7.47
CA GLY A 245 6.37 -8.37 -8.11
C GLY A 245 7.89 -8.24 -8.04
N SER A 246 8.43 -7.03 -8.23
CA SER A 246 9.86 -6.76 -8.14
C SER A 246 10.46 -7.06 -6.76
N ARG A 247 9.72 -6.81 -5.70
CA ARG A 247 10.17 -7.11 -4.33
C ARG A 247 10.30 -8.60 -4.04
N ILE A 248 9.55 -9.42 -4.77
CA ILE A 248 9.48 -10.88 -4.59
C ILE A 248 10.39 -11.60 -5.59
N ALA A 249 10.70 -10.96 -6.73
CA ALA A 249 11.40 -11.58 -7.84
C ALA A 249 12.80 -12.13 -7.49
N ASP A 250 13.54 -11.47 -6.58
CA ASP A 250 14.87 -11.89 -6.12
C ASP A 250 14.82 -13.08 -5.14
N THR A 251 13.64 -13.44 -4.64
CA THR A 251 13.46 -14.52 -3.67
C THR A 251 13.73 -15.87 -4.28
N THR A 252 14.66 -16.64 -3.73
CA THR A 252 14.84 -18.04 -4.10
C THR A 252 13.72 -18.90 -3.55
N LEU A 253 13.33 -19.96 -4.26
CA LEU A 253 12.26 -20.87 -3.81
C LEU A 253 12.58 -21.51 -2.43
N ARG A 254 13.86 -21.79 -2.17
CA ARG A 254 14.34 -22.37 -0.91
C ARG A 254 14.17 -21.38 0.24
N GLU A 255 14.56 -20.14 0.06
CA GLU A 255 14.37 -19.07 1.06
C GLU A 255 12.90 -18.76 1.27
N ALA A 256 12.11 -18.68 0.17
CA ALA A 256 10.67 -18.50 0.25
C ALA A 256 10.02 -19.59 1.12
N MET A 257 10.39 -20.85 0.95
CA MET A 257 9.86 -21.95 1.76
C MET A 257 10.36 -21.90 3.23
N ALA A 258 11.63 -21.56 3.46
CA ALA A 258 12.20 -21.52 4.80
C ALA A 258 11.57 -20.45 5.70
N TYR A 259 11.25 -19.27 5.13
CA TYR A 259 10.71 -18.13 5.88
C TYR A 259 9.21 -17.87 5.63
N SER A 260 8.58 -18.62 4.72
CA SER A 260 7.16 -18.46 4.39
C SER A 260 6.26 -18.76 5.58
N ARG A 261 6.62 -19.77 6.40
CA ARG A 261 5.83 -20.14 7.59
C ARG A 261 5.66 -18.97 8.54
N ALA A 262 6.76 -18.29 8.89
CA ALA A 262 6.70 -17.11 9.76
C ALA A 262 5.86 -15.99 9.12
N GLY A 263 6.07 -15.68 7.84
CA GLY A 263 5.31 -14.68 7.09
C GLY A 263 3.82 -15.00 7.00
N VAL A 264 3.47 -16.26 6.69
CA VAL A 264 2.07 -16.73 6.65
C VAL A 264 1.42 -16.60 8.03
N MET A 265 2.07 -17.09 9.08
CA MET A 265 1.49 -17.07 10.43
C MET A 265 1.29 -15.65 10.95
N VAL A 266 2.28 -14.77 10.77
CA VAL A 266 2.16 -13.35 11.16
C VAL A 266 1.03 -12.67 10.37
N THR A 267 0.87 -13.00 9.09
CA THR A 267 -0.22 -12.48 8.27
C THR A 267 -1.58 -12.98 8.76
N MET A 268 -1.71 -14.28 9.04
CA MET A 268 -2.94 -14.87 9.56
C MET A 268 -3.32 -14.31 10.93
N ILE A 269 -2.34 -14.17 11.84
CA ILE A 269 -2.56 -13.54 13.15
C ILE A 269 -3.03 -12.10 12.96
N GLY A 270 -2.34 -11.31 12.12
CA GLY A 270 -2.70 -9.93 11.85
C GLY A 270 -4.09 -9.80 11.24
N LEU A 271 -4.47 -10.70 10.33
CA LEU A 271 -5.78 -10.75 9.71
C LEU A 271 -6.86 -11.11 10.73
N LEU A 272 -6.66 -12.17 11.54
CA LEU A 272 -7.62 -12.58 12.57
C LEU A 272 -7.87 -11.47 13.59
N VAL A 273 -6.81 -10.78 14.02
CA VAL A 273 -6.95 -9.62 14.92
C VAL A 273 -7.71 -8.49 14.22
N ALA A 274 -7.40 -8.18 12.94
CA ALA A 274 -8.11 -7.17 12.20
C ALA A 274 -9.60 -7.50 12.03
N VAL A 275 -9.94 -8.76 11.72
CA VAL A 275 -11.33 -9.26 11.63
C VAL A 275 -12.06 -9.10 12.97
N ALA A 276 -11.44 -9.54 14.06
CA ALA A 276 -12.07 -9.47 15.37
C ALA A 276 -12.28 -8.02 15.85
N VAL A 277 -11.24 -7.19 15.74
CA VAL A 277 -11.31 -5.80 16.20
C VAL A 277 -12.24 -4.96 15.31
N SER A 278 -12.17 -5.11 13.99
CA SER A 278 -13.09 -4.40 13.08
C SER A 278 -14.54 -4.83 13.30
N GLY A 279 -14.80 -6.12 13.60
CA GLY A 279 -16.12 -6.63 13.95
C GLY A 279 -16.68 -5.99 15.22
N VAL A 280 -15.88 -5.88 16.26
CA VAL A 280 -16.28 -5.23 17.53
C VAL A 280 -16.51 -3.72 17.32
N PHE A 281 -15.57 -3.05 16.65
CA PHE A 281 -15.67 -1.60 16.46
C PHE A 281 -16.72 -1.18 15.43
N SER A 282 -17.13 -2.06 14.51
CA SER A 282 -18.24 -1.75 13.60
C SER A 282 -19.58 -1.53 14.33
N ILE A 283 -19.72 -2.06 15.54
CA ILE A 283 -20.89 -1.82 16.40
C ILE A 283 -20.81 -0.44 17.07
N LEU A 284 -19.60 0.06 17.30
CA LEU A 284 -19.34 1.33 18.00
C LEU A 284 -19.16 2.52 17.06
N ILE A 285 -18.76 2.24 15.82
CA ILE A 285 -18.47 3.24 14.80
C ILE A 285 -19.49 3.02 13.69
N ASP A 286 -20.16 4.07 13.25
CA ASP A 286 -21.10 4.02 12.13
C ASP A 286 -20.36 3.85 10.80
N LYS A 287 -19.70 2.68 10.65
CA LYS A 287 -18.92 2.29 9.47
C LYS A 287 -19.09 0.80 9.19
N SER A 288 -19.15 0.46 7.90
CA SER A 288 -19.18 -0.93 7.47
C SER A 288 -18.00 -1.71 8.02
N TRP A 289 -18.26 -2.92 8.53
CA TRP A 289 -17.21 -3.84 9.00
C TRP A 289 -16.11 -4.08 7.95
N VAL A 290 -16.47 -4.19 6.67
CA VAL A 290 -15.52 -4.41 5.60
C VAL A 290 -14.62 -3.19 5.39
N VAL A 291 -15.15 -1.96 5.50
CA VAL A 291 -14.37 -0.72 5.42
C VAL A 291 -13.37 -0.64 6.56
N LEU A 292 -13.79 -0.95 7.80
CA LEU A 292 -12.88 -1.01 8.95
C LEU A 292 -11.83 -2.11 8.79
N LEU A 293 -12.23 -3.29 8.28
CA LEU A 293 -11.30 -4.38 8.01
C LEU A 293 -10.23 -3.97 7.00
N LEU A 294 -10.63 -3.41 5.84
CA LEU A 294 -9.70 -2.91 4.83
C LEU A 294 -8.77 -1.83 5.39
N SER A 295 -9.27 -1.00 6.31
CA SER A 295 -8.51 0.09 6.93
C SER A 295 -7.46 -0.39 7.93
N TRP A 296 -7.71 -1.51 8.63
CA TRP A 296 -6.88 -1.97 9.75
C TRP A 296 -6.09 -3.24 9.46
N VAL A 297 -6.33 -3.89 8.31
CA VAL A 297 -5.51 -5.02 7.86
C VAL A 297 -4.06 -4.58 7.61
N PRO A 298 -3.06 -5.42 7.91
CA PRO A 298 -1.64 -5.02 7.81
C PRO A 298 -1.10 -4.96 6.36
N GLY A 299 -1.81 -4.26 5.45
CA GLY A 299 -1.47 -4.06 4.04
C GLY A 299 -0.62 -2.82 3.73
N SER A 300 -0.29 -2.59 2.45
CA SER A 300 0.29 -1.31 2.00
C SER A 300 -0.82 -0.26 1.80
N VAL A 301 -0.47 1.02 1.97
CA VAL A 301 -1.39 2.14 1.76
C VAL A 301 -1.94 2.09 0.34
N GLU A 302 -1.03 1.97 -0.63
CA GLU A 302 -1.35 2.02 -2.06
C GLU A 302 -2.25 0.84 -2.47
N ALA A 303 -1.90 -0.39 -2.07
CA ALA A 303 -2.67 -1.57 -2.45
C ALA A 303 -4.06 -1.57 -1.82
N MET A 304 -4.18 -1.28 -0.52
CA MET A 304 -5.47 -1.27 0.17
C MET A 304 -6.37 -0.12 -0.32
N THR A 305 -5.79 1.04 -0.62
CA THR A 305 -6.52 2.15 -1.22
C THR A 305 -7.01 1.81 -2.63
N ALA A 306 -6.17 1.18 -3.46
CA ALA A 306 -6.59 0.73 -4.79
C ALA A 306 -7.74 -0.28 -4.71
N VAL A 307 -7.67 -1.24 -3.78
CA VAL A 307 -8.76 -2.19 -3.50
C VAL A 307 -10.02 -1.45 -3.10
N ALA A 308 -9.96 -0.56 -2.11
CA ALA A 308 -11.11 0.18 -1.63
C ALA A 308 -11.74 1.05 -2.73
N LEU A 309 -10.90 1.68 -3.57
CA LEU A 309 -11.34 2.48 -4.72
C LEU A 309 -12.11 1.63 -5.75
N LEU A 310 -11.55 0.47 -6.10
CA LEU A 310 -12.17 -0.43 -7.08
C LEU A 310 -13.42 -1.13 -6.56
N LEU A 311 -13.53 -1.30 -5.23
CA LEU A 311 -14.73 -1.84 -4.57
C LEU A 311 -15.78 -0.75 -4.27
N GLY A 312 -15.49 0.52 -4.48
CA GLY A 312 -16.35 1.64 -4.07
C GLY A 312 -16.56 1.73 -2.56
N MET A 313 -15.55 1.32 -1.75
CA MET A 313 -15.64 1.21 -0.28
C MET A 313 -14.82 2.28 0.43
N GLU A 314 -15.29 3.50 0.49
CA GLU A 314 -14.69 4.63 1.22
C GLU A 314 -13.15 4.69 1.12
N PRO A 315 -12.57 4.81 -0.09
CA PRO A 315 -11.11 4.68 -0.28
C PRO A 315 -10.29 5.74 0.45
N ALA A 316 -10.86 6.91 0.69
CA ALA A 316 -10.22 7.96 1.48
C ALA A 316 -10.10 7.58 2.96
N PHE A 317 -11.16 7.02 3.54
CA PHE A 317 -11.14 6.53 4.91
C PHE A 317 -10.06 5.44 5.07
N VAL A 318 -10.01 4.48 4.16
CA VAL A 318 -9.00 3.41 4.13
C VAL A 318 -7.60 4.00 4.04
N MET A 319 -7.37 4.93 3.10
CA MET A 319 -6.07 5.56 2.88
C MET A 319 -5.58 6.33 4.11
N ILE A 320 -6.43 7.15 4.71
CA ILE A 320 -6.08 7.97 5.88
C ILE A 320 -5.74 7.09 7.09
N ASN A 321 -6.52 6.02 7.33
CA ASN A 321 -6.25 5.10 8.42
C ASN A 321 -4.90 4.36 8.23
N HIS A 322 -4.57 3.94 7.00
CA HIS A 322 -3.26 3.36 6.70
C HIS A 322 -2.12 4.36 6.87
N ALA A 323 -2.30 5.61 6.45
CA ALA A 323 -1.32 6.67 6.65
C ALA A 323 -1.11 6.97 8.14
N LEU A 324 -2.19 7.09 8.92
CA LEU A 324 -2.14 7.29 10.37
C LEU A 324 -1.41 6.12 11.06
N ARG A 325 -1.70 4.88 10.66
CA ARG A 325 -0.99 3.71 11.16
C ARG A 325 0.53 3.83 10.93
N LEU A 326 0.95 4.22 9.74
CA LEU A 326 2.38 4.38 9.43
C LEU A 326 3.00 5.51 10.24
N LEU A 327 2.31 6.64 10.44
CA LEU A 327 2.76 7.72 11.31
C LEU A 327 2.98 7.22 12.74
N LEU A 328 2.03 6.47 13.30
CA LEU A 328 2.16 5.86 14.62
C LEU A 328 3.36 4.90 14.68
N LEU A 329 3.57 4.09 13.64
CA LEU A 329 4.68 3.14 13.59
C LEU A 329 6.04 3.83 13.41
N TYR A 330 6.12 4.95 12.69
CA TYR A 330 7.36 5.73 12.55
C TYR A 330 7.75 6.44 13.84
N SER A 331 6.79 6.74 14.71
CA SER A 331 7.10 7.31 16.04
C SER A 331 7.60 6.26 17.04
N LEU A 332 7.30 4.96 16.85
CA LEU A 332 7.70 3.88 17.75
C LEU A 332 9.21 3.81 18.02
N PRO A 333 10.12 3.88 17.03
CA PRO A 333 11.55 3.83 17.28
C PRO A 333 12.03 4.97 18.19
N ALA A 334 11.49 6.17 18.02
CA ALA A 334 11.82 7.31 18.86
C ALA A 334 11.32 7.11 20.30
N MET A 335 10.11 6.56 20.46
CA MET A 335 9.50 6.29 21.76
C MET A 335 10.17 5.11 22.50
N LEU A 336 10.64 4.10 21.77
CA LEU A 336 11.18 2.85 22.31
C LEU A 336 12.71 2.77 22.19
N LYS A 337 13.41 3.87 21.93
CA LYS A 337 14.87 3.87 21.69
C LYS A 337 15.64 3.12 22.77
N LYS A 338 15.36 3.41 24.04
CA LYS A 338 16.04 2.78 25.19
C LYS A 338 15.78 1.27 25.25
N GLN A 339 14.54 0.86 25.05
CA GLN A 339 14.15 -0.58 25.03
C GLN A 339 14.75 -1.31 23.82
N LEU A 340 14.85 -0.64 22.66
CA LEU A 340 15.48 -1.20 21.47
C LEU A 340 16.98 -1.40 21.65
N GLU A 341 17.68 -0.48 22.34
CA GLU A 341 19.09 -0.62 22.69
C GLU A 341 19.31 -1.79 23.66
N GLU A 342 18.44 -1.98 24.66
CA GLU A 342 18.48 -3.11 25.59
C GLU A 342 18.20 -4.47 24.91
N LEU A 343 17.32 -4.50 23.90
CA LEU A 343 17.02 -5.71 23.13
C LEU A 343 18.11 -6.07 22.12
N ARG A 344 18.94 -5.10 21.70
CA ARG A 344 20.12 -5.34 20.85
C ARG A 344 21.28 -5.97 21.60
N GLY A 345 21.40 -5.69 22.90
CA GLY A 345 22.47 -6.21 23.75
C GLY A 345 22.23 -7.65 24.27
N LYS A 346 21.08 -8.22 23.98
CA LYS A 346 20.69 -9.60 24.28
C LYS A 346 20.59 -10.43 23.00
#